data_45f3dcc48158b75e4be0139457624ae1
#
_entry.id   45f3dcc48158b75e4be0139457624ae1
#
_cell.length_a   1.000
_cell.length_b   1.000
_cell.length_c   1.000
_cell.angle_alpha   90.00
_cell.angle_beta   90.00
_cell.angle_gamma   90.00
#
_symmetry.space_group_name_H-M   'P 1'
#
loop_
_entity.id
_entity.type
_entity.pdbx_description
1 polymer ?
#
loop_
_entity_poly.entity_id
_entity_poly.type
_entity_poly.pdbx_seq_one_letter_code
_entity_poly.pdbx_strand_id
1 'polypeptide(L)'
;MAAAVLTMTAFQGGQAQAAAKGAKKPKAAPAAPAPAAADGKRIFTTTCAACHQASGEGLGEQYPPLVGSEWVSDDEAKMVRIILHGLTGPVDVAGQTFSGAMPAWGAILKDQDIAAVATYVRGAWGNKSAPVSAASVKTIRSATLARTTPWTVAEQALVKK
;
A
#
# COMPACT_ATOMS: atom_id res chain seq x y z
N MET A 1 47.76 3.81 -69.71
CA MET A 1 46.79 4.40 -68.74
C MET A 1 45.50 3.60 -68.87
N ALA A 2 45.27 2.69 -67.97
CA ALA A 2 44.13 1.78 -67.98
C ALA A 2 43.11 2.25 -66.96
N ALA A 3 41.91 2.58 -67.38
CA ALA A 3 40.78 2.95 -66.56
C ALA A 3 40.04 1.67 -66.14
N ALA A 4 39.99 1.40 -64.87
CA ALA A 4 39.21 0.31 -64.28
C ALA A 4 37.77 0.81 -63.99
N VAL A 5 36.78 0.18 -64.63
CA VAL A 5 35.37 0.39 -64.39
C VAL A 5 34.93 -0.52 -63.21
N LEU A 6 34.51 0.08 -62.12
CA LEU A 6 34.00 -0.62 -60.99
C LEU A 6 32.47 -0.76 -61.06
N THR A 7 31.98 -1.98 -61.30
CA THR A 7 30.55 -2.29 -61.35
C THR A 7 30.03 -2.47 -59.86
N MET A 8 29.14 -1.58 -59.40
CA MET A 8 28.40 -1.74 -58.15
C MET A 8 27.22 -2.68 -58.37
N THR A 9 27.27 -3.86 -57.75
CA THR A 9 26.12 -4.74 -57.61
C THR A 9 25.29 -4.29 -56.41
N ALA A 10 24.04 -3.89 -56.65
CA ALA A 10 23.06 -3.58 -55.65
C ALA A 10 22.56 -4.86 -54.95
N PHE A 11 22.83 -4.96 -53.66
CA PHE A 11 22.32 -6.04 -52.78
C PHE A 11 20.95 -5.61 -52.26
N GLN A 12 19.86 -6.18 -52.79
CA GLN A 12 18.50 -5.99 -52.28
C GLN A 12 18.31 -6.90 -51.08
N GLY A 13 18.45 -6.35 -49.87
CA GLY A 13 18.10 -7.01 -48.63
C GLY A 13 16.58 -7.02 -48.42
N GLY A 14 15.98 -8.19 -48.59
CA GLY A 14 14.57 -8.40 -48.26
C GLY A 14 14.29 -8.15 -46.76
N GLN A 15 13.41 -7.22 -46.47
CA GLN A 15 12.92 -7.01 -45.11
C GLN A 15 11.86 -8.09 -44.78
N ALA A 16 12.24 -9.07 -43.97
CA ALA A 16 11.30 -9.98 -43.37
C ALA A 16 10.55 -9.24 -42.23
N GLN A 17 9.30 -8.88 -42.50
CA GLN A 17 8.39 -8.40 -41.45
C GLN A 17 8.04 -9.54 -40.51
N ALA A 18 8.65 -9.55 -39.30
CA ALA A 18 8.26 -10.42 -38.22
C ALA A 18 6.93 -9.92 -37.66
N ALA A 19 5.86 -10.66 -37.89
CA ALA A 19 4.56 -10.44 -37.27
C ALA A 19 4.68 -10.60 -35.75
N ALA A 20 4.54 -9.50 -35.04
CA ALA A 20 4.43 -9.50 -33.59
C ALA A 20 3.12 -10.20 -33.18
N LYS A 21 3.24 -11.47 -32.77
CA LYS A 21 2.14 -12.21 -32.10
C LYS A 21 1.77 -11.49 -30.82
N GLY A 22 0.51 -11.00 -30.74
CA GLY A 22 -0.04 -10.32 -29.59
C GLY A 22 0.15 -11.14 -28.30
N ALA A 23 0.96 -10.62 -27.41
CA ALA A 23 1.09 -11.13 -26.04
C ALA A 23 -0.24 -10.92 -25.32
N LYS A 24 -1.00 -11.99 -25.09
CA LYS A 24 -2.19 -11.97 -24.23
C LYS A 24 -1.74 -11.50 -22.86
N LYS A 25 -2.27 -10.32 -22.43
CA LYS A 25 -2.13 -9.82 -21.06
C LYS A 25 -2.50 -10.92 -20.08
N PRO A 26 -1.68 -11.26 -19.07
CA PRO A 26 -2.02 -12.30 -18.11
C PRO A 26 -3.35 -11.93 -17.44
N LYS A 27 -4.32 -12.84 -17.51
CA LYS A 27 -5.59 -12.71 -16.80
C LYS A 27 -5.23 -12.71 -15.30
N ALA A 28 -5.48 -11.60 -14.62
CA ALA A 28 -5.27 -11.50 -13.18
C ALA A 28 -5.96 -12.69 -12.50
N ALA A 29 -5.23 -13.42 -11.66
CA ALA A 29 -5.81 -14.48 -10.85
C ALA A 29 -6.95 -13.88 -10.01
N PRO A 30 -8.02 -14.63 -9.71
CA PRO A 30 -9.10 -14.15 -8.86
C PRO A 30 -8.50 -13.70 -7.54
N ALA A 31 -8.72 -12.42 -7.18
CA ALA A 31 -8.34 -11.91 -5.88
C ALA A 31 -9.01 -12.78 -4.82
N ALA A 32 -8.23 -13.26 -3.83
CA ALA A 32 -8.79 -13.93 -2.68
C ALA A 32 -9.90 -13.06 -2.07
N PRO A 33 -11.01 -13.65 -1.59
CA PRO A 33 -12.12 -12.88 -1.05
C PRO A 33 -11.61 -11.91 0.01
N ALA A 34 -12.03 -10.65 -0.09
CA ALA A 34 -11.70 -9.63 0.91
C ALA A 34 -12.17 -10.10 2.28
N PRO A 35 -11.36 -9.96 3.36
CA PRO A 35 -11.76 -10.31 4.70
C PRO A 35 -13.08 -9.63 5.05
N ALA A 36 -13.99 -10.35 5.70
CA ALA A 36 -15.31 -9.82 6.01
C ALA A 36 -15.20 -8.55 6.87
N ALA A 37 -15.91 -7.50 6.51
CA ALA A 37 -15.91 -6.22 7.23
C ALA A 37 -16.29 -6.37 8.72
N ALA A 38 -17.08 -7.42 9.04
CA ALA A 38 -17.44 -7.79 10.42
C ALA A 38 -16.21 -8.15 11.27
N ASP A 39 -15.25 -8.89 10.71
CA ASP A 39 -14.01 -9.24 11.41
C ASP A 39 -13.13 -7.99 11.62
N GLY A 40 -13.05 -7.11 10.62
CA GLY A 40 -12.32 -5.84 10.74
C GLY A 40 -12.85 -4.95 11.85
N LYS A 41 -14.18 -4.82 11.97
CA LYS A 41 -14.81 -4.07 13.07
C LYS A 41 -14.48 -4.67 14.43
N ARG A 42 -14.55 -6.00 14.57
CA ARG A 42 -14.22 -6.69 15.82
C ARG A 42 -12.76 -6.43 16.23
N ILE A 43 -11.83 -6.60 15.28
CA ILE A 43 -10.40 -6.35 15.53
C ILE A 43 -10.18 -4.88 15.91
N PHE A 44 -10.78 -3.94 15.17
CA PHE A 44 -10.70 -2.51 15.50
C PHE A 44 -11.15 -2.24 16.93
N THR A 45 -12.32 -2.75 17.32
CA THR A 45 -12.90 -2.52 18.66
C THR A 45 -12.01 -3.06 19.78
N THR A 46 -11.37 -4.22 19.58
CA THR A 46 -10.55 -4.85 20.62
C THR A 46 -9.10 -4.36 20.66
N THR A 47 -8.62 -3.76 19.57
CA THR A 47 -7.18 -3.47 19.41
C THR A 47 -6.89 -1.98 19.23
N CYS A 48 -7.73 -1.27 18.48
CA CYS A 48 -7.46 0.10 18.04
C CYS A 48 -8.31 1.15 18.76
N ALA A 49 -9.55 0.79 19.15
CA ALA A 49 -10.52 1.72 19.67
C ALA A 49 -10.13 2.33 21.04
N ALA A 50 -9.22 1.71 21.77
CA ALA A 50 -8.70 2.28 23.03
C ALA A 50 -8.04 3.66 22.81
N CYS A 51 -7.40 3.86 21.67
CA CYS A 51 -6.76 5.12 21.29
C CYS A 51 -7.62 5.91 20.28
N HIS A 52 -8.08 5.24 19.21
CA HIS A 52 -8.79 5.92 18.11
C HIS A 52 -10.30 6.06 18.34
N GLN A 53 -10.82 5.63 19.48
CA GLN A 53 -12.23 5.57 19.85
C GLN A 53 -13.09 4.71 18.90
N ALA A 54 -14.22 4.22 19.38
CA ALA A 54 -15.13 3.40 18.57
C ALA A 54 -15.74 4.16 17.38
N SER A 55 -15.86 5.50 17.51
CA SER A 55 -16.27 6.42 16.46
C SER A 55 -15.19 6.73 15.44
N GLY A 56 -13.92 6.36 15.71
CA GLY A 56 -12.78 6.71 14.85
C GLY A 56 -12.35 8.18 14.91
N GLU A 57 -12.90 8.97 15.83
CA GLU A 57 -12.60 10.41 15.96
C GLU A 57 -11.31 10.70 16.73
N GLY A 58 -10.70 9.67 17.32
CA GLY A 58 -9.53 9.84 18.17
C GLY A 58 -9.87 10.43 19.53
N LEU A 59 -8.89 10.98 20.22
CA LEU A 59 -9.08 11.55 21.55
C LEU A 59 -8.31 12.88 21.69
N GLY A 60 -9.00 13.98 21.46
CA GLY A 60 -8.46 15.34 21.60
C GLY A 60 -7.15 15.51 20.83
N GLU A 61 -6.14 16.06 21.49
CA GLU A 61 -4.80 16.27 20.91
C GLU A 61 -3.87 15.06 21.09
N GLN A 62 -4.36 13.99 21.75
CA GLN A 62 -3.52 12.85 22.12
C GLN A 62 -3.49 11.76 21.05
N TYR A 63 -4.64 11.42 20.48
CA TYR A 63 -4.76 10.37 19.48
C TYR A 63 -5.48 10.87 18.22
N PRO A 64 -4.88 10.72 17.04
CA PRO A 64 -5.43 11.28 15.81
C PRO A 64 -6.73 10.60 15.37
N PRO A 65 -7.62 11.36 14.70
CA PRO A 65 -8.80 10.81 14.06
C PRO A 65 -8.42 9.90 12.88
N LEU A 66 -9.26 8.89 12.64
CA LEU A 66 -9.26 8.05 11.45
C LEU A 66 -10.39 8.45 10.49
N VAL A 67 -11.40 9.15 11.03
CA VAL A 67 -12.49 9.74 10.26
C VAL A 67 -11.95 10.84 9.36
N GLY A 68 -12.15 10.73 8.05
CA GLY A 68 -11.71 11.73 7.08
C GLY A 68 -10.20 11.94 6.99
N SER A 69 -9.41 11.08 7.65
CA SER A 69 -7.95 11.19 7.67
C SER A 69 -7.35 10.94 6.29
N GLU A 70 -6.45 11.82 5.87
CA GLU A 70 -5.63 11.66 4.67
C GLU A 70 -4.75 10.41 4.73
N TRP A 71 -4.30 10.02 5.92
CA TRP A 71 -3.52 8.80 6.15
C TRP A 71 -4.30 7.50 5.92
N VAL A 72 -5.64 7.57 6.05
CA VAL A 72 -6.56 6.47 5.77
C VAL A 72 -6.92 6.43 4.28
N SER A 73 -7.11 7.60 3.66
CA SER A 73 -7.54 7.72 2.27
C SER A 73 -6.42 7.59 1.24
N ASP A 74 -5.18 7.84 1.62
CA ASP A 74 -4.00 7.76 0.77
C ASP A 74 -3.62 6.30 0.40
N ASP A 75 -2.39 6.09 0.03
CA ASP A 75 -1.84 4.78 -0.32
C ASP A 75 -2.01 3.75 0.82
N GLU A 76 -2.64 2.63 0.51
CA GLU A 76 -2.84 1.54 1.48
C GLU A 76 -1.54 1.06 2.10
N ALA A 77 -0.43 1.12 1.35
CA ALA A 77 0.86 0.66 1.83
C ALA A 77 1.40 1.49 2.99
N LYS A 78 1.12 2.80 3.03
CA LYS A 78 1.46 3.64 4.19
C LYS A 78 0.74 3.16 5.44
N MET A 79 -0.57 3.00 5.37
CA MET A 79 -1.39 2.54 6.48
C MET A 79 -0.96 1.14 6.96
N VAL A 80 -0.74 0.22 6.04
CA VAL A 80 -0.30 -1.14 6.37
C VAL A 80 1.07 -1.15 7.05
N ARG A 81 2.03 -0.35 6.57
CA ARG A 81 3.35 -0.20 7.21
C ARG A 81 3.23 0.32 8.64
N ILE A 82 2.35 1.29 8.88
CA ILE A 82 2.11 1.85 10.22
C ILE A 82 1.49 0.78 11.13
N ILE A 83 0.51 0.03 10.68
CA ILE A 83 -0.08 -1.06 11.47
C ILE A 83 0.97 -2.13 11.78
N LEU A 84 1.81 -2.48 10.82
CA LEU A 84 2.85 -3.52 10.99
C LEU A 84 3.92 -3.12 12.00
N HIS A 85 4.45 -1.91 11.91
CA HIS A 85 5.68 -1.51 12.61
C HIS A 85 5.49 -0.35 13.58
N GLY A 86 4.30 0.25 13.63
CA GLY A 86 4.04 1.45 14.42
C GLY A 86 4.48 2.75 13.72
N LEU A 87 4.14 3.86 14.35
CA LEU A 87 4.52 5.21 13.96
C LEU A 87 4.96 6.00 15.17
N THR A 88 5.99 6.83 15.04
CA THR A 88 6.48 7.69 16.12
C THR A 88 6.83 9.09 15.59
N GLY A 89 6.85 10.05 16.52
CA GLY A 89 7.11 11.46 16.22
C GLY A 89 5.86 12.21 15.76
N PRO A 90 6.02 13.49 15.41
CA PRO A 90 4.90 14.35 15.02
C PRO A 90 4.28 13.87 13.69
N VAL A 91 2.95 13.88 13.65
CA VAL A 91 2.15 13.58 12.47
C VAL A 91 1.01 14.58 12.36
N ASP A 92 0.84 15.16 11.18
CA ASP A 92 -0.28 16.03 10.89
C ASP A 92 -1.44 15.20 10.36
N VAL A 93 -2.63 15.36 10.94
CA VAL A 93 -3.86 14.70 10.53
C VAL A 93 -4.99 15.73 10.58
N ALA A 94 -5.68 15.90 9.46
CA ALA A 94 -6.79 16.87 9.33
C ALA A 94 -6.41 18.29 9.79
N GLY A 95 -5.16 18.71 9.55
CA GLY A 95 -4.67 20.05 9.90
C GLY A 95 -4.25 20.24 11.36
N GLN A 96 -4.24 19.18 12.17
CA GLN A 96 -3.77 19.20 13.55
C GLN A 96 -2.54 18.30 13.72
N THR A 97 -1.53 18.76 14.48
CA THR A 97 -0.33 17.97 14.77
C THR A 97 -0.54 17.12 16.01
N PHE A 98 -0.29 15.82 15.89
CA PHE A 98 -0.28 14.85 16.98
C PHE A 98 1.15 14.39 17.24
N SER A 99 1.55 14.34 18.50
CA SER A 99 2.89 13.89 18.91
C SER A 99 2.77 12.71 19.85
N GLY A 100 2.95 11.51 19.31
CA GLY A 100 2.78 10.30 20.10
C GLY A 100 3.45 9.10 19.41
N ALA A 101 3.12 7.92 19.91
CA ALA A 101 3.57 6.66 19.34
C ALA A 101 2.40 5.71 19.16
N MET A 102 2.18 5.25 17.94
CA MET A 102 1.31 4.13 17.63
C MET A 102 2.14 2.84 17.73
N PRO A 103 1.72 1.86 18.53
CA PRO A 103 2.46 0.61 18.66
C PRO A 103 2.40 -0.25 17.39
N ALA A 104 3.39 -1.13 17.24
CA ALA A 104 3.43 -2.12 16.18
C ALA A 104 2.51 -3.31 16.49
N TRP A 105 1.72 -3.72 15.50
CA TRP A 105 0.80 -4.85 15.62
C TRP A 105 1.21 -6.06 14.75
N GLY A 106 2.28 -5.93 13.98
CA GLY A 106 2.74 -6.95 13.04
C GLY A 106 3.11 -8.29 13.66
N ALA A 107 3.55 -8.32 14.92
CA ALA A 107 3.84 -9.56 15.65
C ALA A 107 2.58 -10.29 16.16
N ILE A 108 1.47 -9.58 16.31
CA ILE A 108 0.23 -10.09 16.92
C ILE A 108 -0.82 -10.40 15.85
N LEU A 109 -1.00 -9.50 14.88
CA LEU A 109 -2.01 -9.62 13.83
C LEU A 109 -1.42 -10.31 12.59
N LYS A 110 -2.15 -11.31 12.09
CA LYS A 110 -1.83 -11.98 10.82
C LYS A 110 -2.17 -11.07 9.63
N ASP A 111 -1.70 -11.43 8.44
CA ASP A 111 -1.97 -10.64 7.22
C ASP A 111 -3.46 -10.46 6.95
N GLN A 112 -4.27 -11.49 7.23
CA GLN A 112 -5.72 -11.46 7.08
C GLN A 112 -6.38 -10.50 8.09
N ASP A 113 -5.88 -10.46 9.33
CA ASP A 113 -6.40 -9.58 10.37
C ASP A 113 -6.10 -8.12 10.06
N ILE A 114 -4.87 -7.82 9.61
CA ILE A 114 -4.46 -6.48 9.18
C ILE A 114 -5.27 -6.04 7.97
N ALA A 115 -5.45 -6.91 6.98
CA ALA A 115 -6.27 -6.62 5.81
C ALA A 115 -7.73 -6.31 6.20
N ALA A 116 -8.29 -7.09 7.14
CA ALA A 116 -9.65 -6.89 7.62
C ALA A 116 -9.82 -5.56 8.35
N VAL A 117 -8.94 -5.24 9.31
CA VAL A 117 -9.04 -3.99 10.08
C VAL A 117 -8.75 -2.77 9.21
N ALA A 118 -7.77 -2.84 8.32
CA ALA A 118 -7.47 -1.76 7.38
C ALA A 118 -8.66 -1.51 6.43
N THR A 119 -9.27 -2.57 5.89
CA THR A 119 -10.48 -2.46 5.06
C THR A 119 -11.64 -1.83 5.83
N TYR A 120 -11.86 -2.25 7.08
CA TYR A 120 -12.90 -1.66 7.93
C TYR A 120 -12.67 -0.16 8.11
N VAL A 121 -11.48 0.26 8.55
CA VAL A 121 -11.15 1.68 8.79
C VAL A 121 -11.29 2.50 7.50
N ARG A 122 -10.86 1.97 6.37
CA ARG A 122 -10.92 2.63 5.05
C ARG A 122 -12.34 2.78 4.51
N GLY A 123 -13.31 2.06 5.04
CA GLY A 123 -14.72 2.12 4.64
C GLY A 123 -15.69 2.58 5.74
N ALA A 124 -15.21 2.76 6.98
CA ALA A 124 -16.05 3.16 8.10
C ALA A 124 -16.19 4.67 8.21
N TRP A 125 -17.18 5.13 8.97
CA TRP A 125 -17.41 6.52 9.37
C TRP A 125 -17.43 7.52 8.20
N GLY A 126 -17.84 7.10 7.03
CA GLY A 126 -17.87 7.94 5.82
C GLY A 126 -16.58 7.91 4.99
N ASN A 127 -15.54 7.21 5.42
CA ASN A 127 -14.37 6.91 4.57
C ASN A 127 -14.81 6.06 3.38
N LYS A 128 -14.21 6.30 2.20
CA LYS A 128 -14.60 5.65 0.92
C LYS A 128 -13.41 5.13 0.13
N SER A 129 -12.43 4.59 0.82
CA SER A 129 -11.22 4.08 0.19
C SER A 129 -11.33 2.59 -0.14
N ALA A 130 -10.56 2.13 -1.13
CA ALA A 130 -10.57 0.75 -1.55
C ALA A 130 -10.16 -0.22 -0.43
N PRO A 131 -10.69 -1.45 -0.42
CA PRO A 131 -10.32 -2.47 0.54
C PRO A 131 -8.85 -2.91 0.36
N VAL A 132 -8.24 -3.35 1.45
CA VAL A 132 -6.88 -3.90 1.50
C VAL A 132 -6.93 -5.42 1.42
N SER A 133 -6.13 -6.04 0.57
CA SER A 133 -6.05 -7.50 0.48
C SER A 133 -4.99 -8.09 1.41
N ALA A 134 -5.20 -9.32 1.87
CA ALA A 134 -4.18 -10.05 2.64
C ALA A 134 -2.90 -10.30 1.82
N ALA A 135 -3.01 -10.41 0.50
CA ALA A 135 -1.86 -10.54 -0.39
C ALA A 135 -1.01 -9.26 -0.41
N SER A 136 -1.65 -8.08 -0.44
CA SER A 136 -0.96 -6.79 -0.32
C SER A 136 -0.24 -6.67 1.02
N VAL A 137 -0.91 -6.99 2.12
CA VAL A 137 -0.30 -6.99 3.47
C VAL A 137 0.92 -7.90 3.53
N LYS A 138 0.82 -9.13 3.00
CA LYS A 138 1.93 -10.09 2.93
C LYS A 138 3.12 -9.53 2.17
N THR A 139 2.88 -8.89 1.03
CA THR A 139 3.92 -8.26 0.22
C THR A 139 4.63 -7.16 0.98
N ILE A 140 3.87 -6.26 1.63
CA ILE A 140 4.42 -5.15 2.42
C ILE A 140 5.20 -5.68 3.63
N ARG A 141 4.65 -6.65 4.36
CA ARG A 141 5.35 -7.29 5.50
C ARG A 141 6.68 -7.89 5.07
N SER A 142 6.70 -8.62 3.95
CA SER A 142 7.92 -9.23 3.43
C SER A 142 8.98 -8.18 3.04
N ALA A 143 8.54 -7.08 2.40
CA ALA A 143 9.41 -5.99 2.01
C ALA A 143 9.98 -5.19 3.19
N THR A 144 9.33 -5.25 4.35
CA THR A 144 9.72 -4.51 5.56
C THR A 144 10.17 -5.42 6.71
N LEU A 145 10.43 -6.69 6.44
CA LEU A 145 10.72 -7.71 7.46
C LEU A 145 11.95 -7.37 8.34
N ALA A 146 12.95 -6.70 7.79
CA ALA A 146 14.14 -6.29 8.52
C ALA A 146 13.92 -5.08 9.43
N ARG A 147 12.74 -4.44 9.37
CA ARG A 147 12.46 -3.25 10.17
C ARG A 147 12.09 -3.61 11.60
N THR A 148 12.84 -3.05 12.54
CA THR A 148 12.66 -3.29 13.98
C THR A 148 12.18 -2.06 14.75
N THR A 149 12.12 -0.90 14.09
CA THR A 149 11.73 0.38 14.70
C THR A 149 10.42 0.91 14.11
N PRO A 150 9.63 1.69 14.84
CA PRO A 150 8.48 2.39 14.29
C PRO A 150 8.88 3.29 13.11
N TRP A 151 7.93 3.57 12.23
CA TRP A 151 8.11 4.54 11.16
C TRP A 151 8.05 5.97 11.71
N THR A 152 8.71 6.87 11.01
CA THR A 152 8.46 8.32 11.10
C THR A 152 7.74 8.81 9.84
N VAL A 153 7.12 9.97 9.90
CA VAL A 153 6.47 10.62 8.74
C VAL A 153 7.48 10.84 7.60
N ALA A 154 8.69 11.31 7.93
CA ALA A 154 9.75 11.54 6.95
C ALA A 154 10.15 10.25 6.22
N GLU A 155 10.30 9.14 6.93
CA GLU A 155 10.64 7.84 6.32
C GLU A 155 9.50 7.33 5.42
N GLN A 156 8.23 7.51 5.82
CA GLN A 156 7.08 7.12 5.00
C GLN A 156 7.03 7.86 3.67
N ALA A 157 7.50 9.12 3.63
CA ALA A 157 7.57 9.91 2.40
C ALA A 157 8.66 9.41 1.44
N LEU A 158 9.70 8.76 1.93
CA LEU A 158 10.82 8.27 1.12
C LEU A 158 10.55 6.89 0.47
N VAL A 159 9.56 6.15 0.96
CA VAL A 159 9.21 4.84 0.39
C VAL A 159 8.41 5.05 -0.89
N LYS A 160 9.03 4.77 -2.03
CA LYS A 160 8.37 4.82 -3.35
C LYS A 160 7.21 3.82 -3.41
N LYS A 161 6.18 4.20 -4.14
CA LYS A 161 5.03 3.33 -4.47
C LYS A 161 5.45 2.18 -5.35
#